data_fa98f01da716bdf6312dddc289993e5c
#
_entry.id   fa98f01da716bdf6312dddc289993e5c
#
_cell.length_a   1.000
_cell.length_b   1.000
_cell.length_c   1.000
_cell.angle_alpha   90.00
_cell.angle_beta   90.00
_cell.angle_gamma   90.00
#
_symmetry.space_group_name_H-M   'P 1'
#
loop_
_entity.id
_entity.type
_entity.pdbx_description
1 polymer ?
#
loop_
_entity_poly.entity_id
_entity_poly.type
_entity_poly.pdbx_seq_one_letter_code
_entity_poly.pdbx_strand_id
1 'polypeptide(L)'
;MKIKGAIIKEQNVKFAVVETTTATLKSQSNMNTIKQKFSLLFGGIPVVFMARNAKGIPVFIGRKDIVDFLSNNDVSKIPWREFVSS
;
A
#
# COMPACT_ATOMS: atom_id res chain seq x y z
N MET A 1 2.23 15.11 -6.09
CA MET A 1 2.77 13.73 -5.96
C MET A 1 1.78 12.74 -6.55
N LYS A 2 2.27 11.84 -7.36
CA LYS A 2 1.45 10.76 -7.91
C LYS A 2 1.75 9.48 -7.14
N ILE A 3 0.70 8.79 -6.72
CA ILE A 3 0.82 7.55 -5.94
C ILE A 3 -0.03 6.50 -6.61
N LYS A 4 0.55 5.34 -6.88
CA LYS A 4 -0.17 4.19 -7.41
C LYS A 4 -0.62 3.32 -6.23
N GLY A 5 -1.90 3.06 -6.17
CA GLY A 5 -2.45 2.29 -5.05
C GLY A 5 -3.83 1.74 -5.34
N ALA A 6 -4.42 1.14 -4.33
CA ALA A 6 -5.77 0.59 -4.44
C ALA A 6 -6.44 0.60 -3.07
N ILE A 7 -7.76 0.80 -3.08
CA ILE A 7 -8.59 0.64 -1.88
C ILE A 7 -9.28 -0.70 -2.01
N ILE A 8 -9.11 -1.55 -1.02
CA ILE A 8 -9.65 -2.90 -1.01
C ILE A 8 -10.50 -3.10 0.23
N LYS A 9 -11.66 -3.75 0.06
CA LYS A 9 -12.52 -4.13 1.17
C LYS A 9 -12.67 -5.64 1.15
N GLU A 10 -12.16 -6.30 2.21
CA GLU A 10 -12.22 -7.75 2.36
C GLU A 10 -12.55 -8.10 3.80
N GLN A 11 -13.48 -9.05 4.00
CA GLN A 11 -13.85 -9.54 5.32
C GLN A 11 -14.17 -8.40 6.31
N ASN A 12 -14.89 -7.40 5.83
CA ASN A 12 -15.27 -6.21 6.59
C ASN A 12 -14.10 -5.30 6.99
N VAL A 13 -12.93 -5.52 6.42
CA VAL A 13 -11.77 -4.63 6.61
C VAL A 13 -11.55 -3.85 5.32
N LYS A 14 -11.51 -2.53 5.45
CA LYS A 14 -11.16 -1.63 4.33
C LYS A 14 -9.74 -1.15 4.54
N PHE A 15 -8.91 -1.32 3.53
CA PHE A 15 -7.51 -0.90 3.61
C PHE A 15 -7.01 -0.39 2.28
N ALA A 16 -5.89 0.33 2.31
CA ALA A 16 -5.23 0.83 1.11
C ALA A 16 -3.91 0.10 0.91
N VAL A 17 -3.62 -0.25 -0.35
CA VAL A 17 -2.30 -0.77 -0.75
C VAL A 17 -1.64 0.28 -1.60
N VAL A 18 -0.39 0.65 -1.27
CA VAL A 18 0.36 1.68 -1.99
C VAL A 18 1.60 1.05 -2.59
N GLU A 19 1.73 1.16 -3.91
CA GLU A 19 2.95 0.73 -4.59
C GLU A 19 4.03 1.80 -4.43
N THR A 20 5.21 1.37 -4.02
CA THR A 20 6.35 2.26 -3.79
C THR A 20 7.64 1.55 -4.15
N THR A 21 8.79 2.13 -3.79
CA THR A 21 10.11 1.56 -4.05
C THR A 21 10.70 1.00 -2.76
N THR A 22 11.68 0.09 -2.89
CA THR A 22 12.40 -0.42 -1.73
C THR A 22 13.14 0.69 -0.99
N ALA A 23 13.60 1.72 -1.71
CA ALA A 23 14.22 2.89 -1.08
C ALA A 23 13.25 3.60 -0.14
N THR A 24 11.99 3.76 -0.56
CA THR A 24 10.95 4.36 0.29
C THR A 24 10.66 3.50 1.52
N LEU A 25 10.68 2.18 1.37
CA LEU A 25 10.45 1.27 2.49
C LEU A 25 11.53 1.39 3.57
N LYS A 26 12.72 1.84 3.21
CA LYS A 26 13.81 2.09 4.15
C LYS A 26 13.71 3.45 4.84
N SER A 27 12.80 4.30 4.40
CA SER A 27 12.61 5.64 4.95
C SER A 27 11.31 5.72 5.74
N GLN A 28 11.41 5.64 7.06
CA GLN A 28 10.26 5.74 7.94
C GLN A 28 9.51 7.06 7.76
N SER A 29 10.26 8.14 7.55
CA SER A 29 9.69 9.46 7.32
C SER A 29 8.81 9.50 6.08
N ASN A 30 9.29 8.95 4.96
CA ASN A 30 8.52 8.91 3.72
C ASN A 30 7.27 8.05 3.85
N MET A 31 7.38 6.89 4.52
CA MET A 31 6.22 6.03 4.75
C MET A 31 5.17 6.72 5.61
N ASN A 32 5.59 7.42 6.66
CA ASN A 32 4.66 8.16 7.52
C ASN A 32 3.93 9.26 6.76
N THR A 33 4.64 9.97 5.89
CA THR A 33 4.04 11.02 5.06
C THR A 33 2.96 10.45 4.15
N ILE A 34 3.22 9.32 3.50
CA ILE A 34 2.26 8.68 2.62
C ILE A 34 1.05 8.16 3.42
N LYS A 35 1.30 7.54 4.58
CA LYS A 35 0.22 7.09 5.47
C LYS A 35 -0.71 8.22 5.87
N GLN A 36 -0.15 9.37 6.24
CA GLN A 36 -0.95 10.53 6.65
C GLN A 36 -1.82 11.04 5.51
N LYS A 37 -1.27 11.10 4.30
CA LYS A 37 -2.04 11.56 3.14
C LYS A 37 -3.20 10.63 2.83
N PHE A 38 -2.97 9.31 2.86
CA PHE A 38 -4.05 8.35 2.64
C PHE A 38 -5.07 8.36 3.76
N SER A 39 -4.63 8.50 5.00
CA SER A 39 -5.53 8.60 6.14
C SER A 39 -6.48 9.80 6.02
N LEU A 40 -5.95 10.95 5.61
CA LEU A 40 -6.76 12.15 5.40
C LEU A 40 -7.75 11.97 4.26
N LEU A 41 -7.35 11.30 3.17
CA LEU A 41 -8.21 11.09 2.01
C LEU A 41 -9.31 10.06 2.27
N PHE A 42 -9.03 9.04 3.07
CA PHE A 42 -9.91 7.87 3.19
C PHE A 42 -10.38 7.58 4.61
N GLY A 43 -10.22 8.51 5.54
CA GLY A 43 -10.80 8.40 6.87
C GLY A 43 -10.11 7.43 7.82
N GLY A 44 -8.79 7.33 7.75
CA GLY A 44 -8.03 6.59 8.76
C GLY A 44 -7.96 5.08 8.54
N ILE A 45 -8.13 4.62 7.31
CA ILE A 45 -8.01 3.20 7.01
C ILE A 45 -6.54 2.75 7.09
N PRO A 46 -6.29 1.46 7.40
CA PRO A 46 -4.92 0.94 7.37
C PRO A 46 -4.27 1.07 6.00
N VAL A 47 -2.98 1.35 5.96
CA VAL A 47 -2.21 1.47 4.72
C VAL A 47 -1.11 0.42 4.72
N VAL A 48 -1.04 -0.36 3.64
CA VAL A 48 0.01 -1.34 3.42
C VAL A 48 0.85 -0.89 2.23
N PHE A 49 2.17 -0.98 2.37
CA PHE A 49 3.09 -0.63 1.29
C PHE A 49 3.50 -1.89 0.54
N MET A 50 3.60 -1.77 -0.78
CA MET A 50 4.10 -2.84 -1.64
C MET A 50 5.26 -2.31 -2.48
N ALA A 51 6.35 -3.05 -2.51
CA ALA A 51 7.47 -2.76 -3.41
C ALA A 51 7.97 -4.07 -3.99
N ARG A 52 8.57 -4.00 -5.17
CA ARG A 52 9.18 -5.16 -5.80
C ARG A 52 10.67 -5.17 -5.50
N ASN A 53 11.18 -6.34 -5.08
CA ASN A 53 12.61 -6.48 -4.85
C ASN A 53 13.36 -6.59 -6.19
N ALA A 54 14.68 -6.81 -6.15
CA ALA A 54 15.52 -6.90 -7.35
C ALA A 54 15.09 -8.03 -8.29
N LYS A 55 14.41 -9.05 -7.77
CA LYS A 55 13.89 -10.17 -8.56
C LYS A 55 12.47 -9.94 -9.07
N GLY A 56 11.89 -8.78 -8.80
CA GLY A 56 10.52 -8.47 -9.19
C GLY A 56 9.46 -9.08 -8.30
N ILE A 57 9.83 -9.66 -7.15
CA ILE A 57 8.90 -10.28 -6.21
C ILE A 57 8.30 -9.20 -5.31
N PRO A 58 6.95 -9.14 -5.17
CA PRO A 58 6.32 -8.16 -4.29
C PRO A 58 6.66 -8.41 -2.82
N VAL A 59 6.99 -7.33 -2.11
CA VAL A 59 7.21 -7.34 -0.67
C VAL A 59 6.20 -6.38 -0.06
N PHE A 60 5.48 -6.82 0.97
CA PHE A 60 4.46 -6.02 1.64
C PHE A 60 4.90 -5.65 3.04
N ILE A 61 4.65 -4.39 3.42
CA ILE A 61 4.93 -3.90 4.78
C ILE A 61 3.67 -3.22 5.30
N GLY A 62 3.20 -3.66 6.47
CA GLY A 62 2.03 -3.11 7.10
C GLY A 62 1.46 -4.06 8.13
N ARG A 63 0.17 -3.93 8.41
CA ARG A 63 -0.54 -4.77 9.37
C ARG A 63 -0.48 -6.23 8.94
N LYS A 64 -0.09 -7.12 9.85
CA LYS A 64 0.23 -8.51 9.52
C LYS A 64 -0.92 -9.26 8.87
N ASP A 65 -2.14 -9.10 9.37
CA ASP A 65 -3.31 -9.79 8.82
C ASP A 65 -3.56 -9.40 7.36
N ILE A 66 -3.37 -8.12 7.03
CA ILE A 66 -3.54 -7.62 5.67
C ILE A 66 -2.39 -8.09 4.79
N VAL A 67 -1.17 -8.08 5.31
CA VAL A 67 0.01 -8.56 4.57
C VAL A 67 -0.15 -10.04 4.24
N ASP A 68 -0.62 -10.84 5.19
CA ASP A 68 -0.85 -12.28 4.96
C ASP A 68 -1.91 -12.49 3.87
N PHE A 69 -3.00 -11.73 3.91
CA PHE A 69 -4.03 -11.79 2.87
C PHE A 69 -3.45 -11.46 1.49
N LEU A 70 -2.71 -10.36 1.38
CA LEU A 70 -2.14 -9.92 0.11
C LEU A 70 -1.10 -10.90 -0.43
N SER A 71 -0.32 -11.50 0.45
CA SER A 71 0.72 -12.45 0.05
C SER A 71 0.14 -13.73 -0.56
N ASN A 72 -1.12 -14.04 -0.26
CA ASN A 72 -1.80 -15.23 -0.78
C ASN A 72 -2.65 -14.92 -2.01
N ASN A 73 -2.62 -13.68 -2.51
CA ASN A 73 -3.42 -13.27 -3.65
C ASN A 73 -2.53 -12.76 -4.79
N ASP A 74 -3.06 -12.80 -6.00
CA ASP A 74 -2.34 -12.34 -7.17
C ASP A 74 -2.32 -10.81 -7.22
N VAL A 75 -1.13 -10.22 -7.20
CA VAL A 75 -0.93 -8.77 -7.24
C VAL A 75 -1.53 -8.17 -8.51
N SER A 76 -1.54 -8.90 -9.61
CA SER A 76 -2.10 -8.41 -10.88
C SER A 76 -3.61 -8.19 -10.83
N LYS A 77 -4.30 -8.80 -9.87
CA LYS A 77 -5.75 -8.65 -9.69
C LYS A 77 -6.12 -7.46 -8.80
N ILE A 78 -5.14 -6.80 -8.20
CA ILE A 78 -5.39 -5.61 -7.39
C ILE A 78 -5.84 -4.48 -8.33
N PRO A 79 -6.94 -3.76 -8.00
CA PRO A 79 -7.44 -2.68 -8.86
C PRO A 79 -6.61 -1.41 -8.71
N TRP A 80 -5.39 -1.43 -9.22
CA TRP A 80 -4.46 -0.32 -9.13
C TRP A 80 -5.01 0.94 -9.78
N ARG A 81 -4.87 2.06 -9.10
CA ARG A 81 -5.27 3.38 -9.57
C ARG A 81 -4.18 4.39 -9.23
N GLU A 82 -4.15 5.48 -9.99
CA GLU A 82 -3.24 6.57 -9.72
C GLU A 82 -3.96 7.63 -8.88
N PHE A 83 -3.36 7.99 -7.76
CA PHE A 83 -3.87 9.04 -6.88
C PHE A 83 -2.94 10.24 -6.97
N VAL A 84 -3.52 11.44 -7.10
CA VAL A 84 -2.75 12.68 -7.14
C VAL A 84 -2.98 13.42 -5.85
N SER A 85 -1.87 13.78 -5.19
CA SER A 85 -1.88 14.55 -3.95
C SER A 85 -1.23 15.90 -4.20
N SER A 86 -1.91 16.94 -3.81
CA SER A 86 -1.37 18.30 -3.88
C SER A 86 -0.44 18.60 -2.71
#